data_e4c22f2684b7766c6cf12c87cecc5a62
#
_entry.id   e4c22f2684b7766c6cf12c87cecc5a62
#
_cell.length_a   1.000
_cell.length_b   1.000
_cell.length_c   1.000
_cell.angle_alpha   90.00
_cell.angle_beta   90.00
_cell.angle_gamma   90.00
#
_symmetry.space_group_name_H-M   'P 1'
#
loop_
_entity.id
_entity.type
_entity.pdbx_description
1 polymer ?
#
loop_
_entity_poly.entity_id
_entity_poly.type
_entity_poly.pdbx_seq_one_letter_code
_entity_poly.pdbx_strand_id
1 'polypeptide(L)'
;MTAQAATTKPAKEKPKPFVFPEFCKGCGRCIASCPKDCITLGTEIHPATGLIPIRLDLTTCNGCGLCIIACPEPYGLLPQVGEQAAFELKDPEKLFGARATTAPVPEPIPDKVLELPPAEALVIKGTYAAAIGALLAGCRHVFGYPITPSTEGAELMAKMLPRLDGVFLQAVSEVATVNMMYGCGGAGLRCMTFTSSPGFSLMLEGISYMVGSELPGVFVNIMRGGPGLGNIAPEQADIKLACRGLGHGNTHAIVLAPATPQEMLDIAMLAFELTMNYRNPVVILGDGYLGQITGKVRLPRTMVKPGLPAWAVWGDRAHRGNLISSIMLSEPDLEAHNRHINEKYARMTEVEQRADLFDCDDAEVLIVAANTPSQMAKGAARELREKGVKAGLFRPITLWPFPIRHLLPLLPRVRRLVVVEASNGQLEDELRLALSHANVHAPPPIAHVRRFGGVLPQQQEIVERAMALEEARA
;
A
#
# COMPACT_ATOMS: atom_id res chain seq x y z
N MET A 1 31.44 76.81 24.89
CA MET A 1 31.86 75.42 24.71
C MET A 1 31.12 74.59 25.76
N THR A 2 29.97 74.02 25.36
CA THR A 2 29.13 73.19 26.19
C THR A 2 29.33 71.75 25.76
N ALA A 3 29.90 70.92 26.62
CA ALA A 3 30.07 69.49 26.37
C ALA A 3 28.71 68.78 26.47
N GLN A 4 28.27 68.15 25.37
CA GLN A 4 27.12 67.26 25.36
C GLN A 4 27.55 65.96 26.01
N ALA A 5 26.86 65.59 27.12
CA ALA A 5 26.93 64.28 27.76
C ALA A 5 26.30 63.23 26.84
N ALA A 6 27.09 62.25 26.38
CA ALA A 6 26.63 61.11 25.66
C ALA A 6 25.81 60.22 26.61
N THR A 7 24.50 60.13 26.39
CA THR A 7 23.63 59.16 27.05
C THR A 7 23.89 57.79 26.46
N THR A 8 24.65 56.95 27.17
CA THR A 8 24.78 55.52 26.86
C THR A 8 23.44 54.84 27.11
N LYS A 9 22.80 54.36 26.06
CA LYS A 9 21.64 53.46 26.16
C LYS A 9 22.05 52.22 26.99
N PRO A 10 21.25 51.79 27.99
CA PRO A 10 21.54 50.57 28.72
C PRO A 10 21.63 49.39 27.74
N ALA A 11 22.69 48.59 27.84
CA ALA A 11 22.85 47.39 27.06
C ALA A 11 21.67 46.44 27.32
N LYS A 12 20.91 46.13 26.29
CA LYS A 12 19.82 45.14 26.41
C LYS A 12 20.41 43.83 26.92
N GLU A 13 19.98 43.39 28.09
CA GLU A 13 20.35 42.10 28.64
C GLU A 13 19.96 41.00 27.64
N LYS A 14 20.92 40.14 27.32
CA LYS A 14 20.64 39.03 26.37
C LYS A 14 19.83 37.97 27.06
N PRO A 15 18.76 37.44 26.42
CA PRO A 15 17.91 36.45 27.03
C PRO A 15 18.69 35.17 27.36
N LYS A 16 18.52 34.67 28.59
CA LYS A 16 19.08 33.38 29.00
C LYS A 16 18.20 32.23 28.52
N PRO A 17 18.73 30.99 28.36
CA PRO A 17 17.94 29.86 27.97
C PRO A 17 17.02 29.40 29.11
N PHE A 18 15.85 28.89 28.74
CA PHE A 18 14.92 28.18 29.61
C PHE A 18 14.64 26.79 29.04
N VAL A 19 14.62 25.75 29.89
CA VAL A 19 14.32 24.37 29.47
C VAL A 19 12.90 23.97 29.89
N PHE A 20 12.18 23.34 28.96
CA PHE A 20 10.96 22.64 29.28
C PHE A 20 11.28 21.14 29.42
N PRO A 21 11.26 20.58 30.64
CA PRO A 21 11.64 19.19 30.87
C PRO A 21 10.79 18.18 30.07
N GLU A 22 9.52 18.50 29.82
CA GLU A 22 8.58 17.68 29.06
C GLU A 22 8.99 17.52 27.59
N PHE A 23 9.75 18.46 27.04
CA PHE A 23 10.21 18.40 25.64
C PHE A 23 11.71 18.10 25.54
N CYS A 24 12.40 17.94 26.65
CA CYS A 24 13.83 17.67 26.66
C CYS A 24 14.13 16.18 26.59
N LYS A 25 14.75 15.73 25.50
CA LYS A 25 15.14 14.31 25.31
C LYS A 25 16.47 13.95 25.97
N GLY A 26 17.16 14.88 26.64
CA GLY A 26 18.48 14.62 27.24
C GLY A 26 19.58 14.28 26.24
N CYS A 27 19.45 14.69 24.96
CA CYS A 27 20.37 14.30 23.87
C CYS A 27 21.78 14.91 23.95
N GLY A 28 22.03 15.84 24.87
CA GLY A 28 23.33 16.44 25.15
C GLY A 28 23.87 17.47 24.13
N ARG A 29 23.18 17.71 23.00
CA ARG A 29 23.67 18.65 21.96
C ARG A 29 23.86 20.06 22.48
N CYS A 30 22.98 20.56 23.34
CA CYS A 30 23.09 21.86 23.98
C CYS A 30 24.26 21.90 24.97
N ILE A 31 24.62 20.81 25.62
CA ILE A 31 25.78 20.69 26.51
C ILE A 31 27.07 20.95 25.69
N ALA A 32 27.22 20.16 24.61
CA ALA A 32 28.38 20.28 23.72
C ALA A 32 28.53 21.69 23.06
N SER A 33 27.41 22.40 22.92
CA SER A 33 27.39 23.75 22.29
C SER A 33 27.58 24.90 23.29
N CYS A 34 27.63 24.62 24.59
CA CYS A 34 27.74 25.67 25.61
C CYS A 34 29.21 26.04 25.88
N PRO A 35 29.70 27.23 25.48
CA PRO A 35 31.09 27.62 25.69
C PRO A 35 31.39 28.05 27.14
N LYS A 36 30.40 27.99 28.03
CA LYS A 36 30.49 28.40 29.43
C LYS A 36 30.12 27.24 30.40
N ASP A 37 29.95 26.04 29.89
CA ASP A 37 29.62 24.84 30.65
C ASP A 37 28.39 24.99 31.59
N CYS A 38 27.44 25.83 31.16
CA CYS A 38 26.22 26.14 31.94
C CYS A 38 25.17 25.02 31.90
N ILE A 39 25.44 23.94 31.20
CA ILE A 39 24.43 22.90 30.94
C ILE A 39 25.02 21.55 31.28
N THR A 40 24.27 20.78 32.08
CA THR A 40 24.61 19.40 32.44
C THR A 40 23.41 18.49 32.21
N LEU A 41 23.64 17.18 32.07
CA LEU A 41 22.56 16.20 32.10
C LEU A 41 21.97 16.15 33.50
N GLY A 42 20.65 16.05 33.62
CA GLY A 42 19.97 15.82 34.89
C GLY A 42 20.29 14.45 35.45
N THR A 43 19.78 14.18 36.66
CA THR A 43 19.94 12.89 37.38
C THR A 43 18.61 12.18 37.62
N GLU A 44 17.49 12.86 37.36
CA GLU A 44 16.15 12.35 37.66
C GLU A 44 15.39 12.11 36.34
N ILE A 45 14.66 11.00 36.34
CA ILE A 45 13.79 10.65 35.22
C ILE A 45 12.52 11.50 35.34
N HIS A 46 12.15 12.19 34.26
CA HIS A 46 10.91 12.95 34.17
C HIS A 46 9.71 11.97 34.08
N PRO A 47 8.72 12.05 35.01
CA PRO A 47 7.70 11.02 35.14
C PRO A 47 6.77 10.88 33.95
N ALA A 48 6.54 11.95 33.19
CA ALA A 48 5.66 11.91 32.02
C ALA A 48 6.35 11.44 30.73
N THR A 49 7.68 11.58 30.63
CA THR A 49 8.41 11.27 29.39
C THR A 49 9.33 10.06 29.52
N GLY A 50 9.64 9.62 30.75
CA GLY A 50 10.62 8.57 30.99
C GLY A 50 12.08 8.96 30.66
N LEU A 51 12.35 10.20 30.32
CA LEU A 51 13.66 10.72 29.90
C LEU A 51 14.31 11.53 30.99
N ILE A 52 15.64 11.67 30.93
CA ILE A 52 16.42 12.51 31.84
C ILE A 52 16.68 13.86 31.17
N PRO A 53 15.98 14.94 31.56
CA PRO A 53 16.20 16.26 30.99
C PRO A 53 17.52 16.87 31.42
N ILE A 54 17.99 17.90 30.71
CA ILE A 54 19.16 18.68 31.11
C ILE A 54 18.86 19.60 32.32
N ARG A 55 19.91 20.02 33.01
CA ARG A 55 19.89 21.09 34.04
C ARG A 55 20.67 22.29 33.52
N LEU A 56 20.15 23.48 33.85
CA LEU A 56 20.78 24.76 33.53
C LEU A 56 21.33 25.42 34.80
N ASP A 57 22.62 25.78 34.80
CA ASP A 57 23.22 26.72 35.71
C ASP A 57 23.40 28.05 35.00
N LEU A 58 22.54 29.00 35.28
CA LEU A 58 22.54 30.29 34.59
C LEU A 58 23.49 31.33 35.24
N THR A 59 24.23 30.98 36.29
CA THR A 59 25.11 31.89 37.02
C THR A 59 26.25 32.45 36.14
N THR A 60 26.81 31.55 35.29
CA THR A 60 27.91 31.90 34.35
C THR A 60 27.42 32.13 32.90
N CYS A 61 26.12 32.01 32.67
CA CYS A 61 25.52 32.13 31.37
C CYS A 61 25.59 33.58 30.81
N ASN A 62 26.17 33.75 29.65
CA ASN A 62 26.27 35.03 28.97
C ASN A 62 25.17 35.33 27.94
N GLY A 63 24.16 34.48 27.84
CA GLY A 63 23.01 34.64 26.93
C GLY A 63 23.39 34.53 25.44
N CYS A 64 24.43 33.77 25.07
CA CYS A 64 24.88 33.68 23.65
C CYS A 64 23.86 32.97 22.73
N GLY A 65 22.92 32.19 23.25
CA GLY A 65 21.85 31.50 22.48
C GLY A 65 22.29 30.25 21.73
N LEU A 66 23.58 29.85 21.75
CA LEU A 66 24.07 28.68 21.01
C LEU A 66 23.35 27.36 21.40
N CYS A 67 23.03 27.21 22.67
CA CYS A 67 22.31 26.05 23.16
C CYS A 67 20.88 25.94 22.60
N ILE A 68 20.22 27.08 22.38
CA ILE A 68 18.86 27.15 21.78
C ILE A 68 18.92 26.73 20.32
N ILE A 69 19.90 27.22 19.59
CA ILE A 69 20.13 26.88 18.15
C ILE A 69 20.51 25.40 18.00
N ALA A 70 21.25 24.84 18.95
CA ALA A 70 21.70 23.46 18.92
C ALA A 70 20.63 22.46 19.36
N CYS A 71 19.54 22.92 19.99
CA CYS A 71 18.45 22.06 20.44
C CYS A 71 17.63 21.57 19.21
N PRO A 72 17.51 20.25 18.99
CA PRO A 72 16.72 19.73 17.90
C PRO A 72 15.21 19.78 18.16
N GLU A 73 14.82 20.03 19.43
CA GLU A 73 13.42 20.09 19.82
C GLU A 73 12.93 21.54 19.75
N PRO A 74 11.86 21.84 18.99
CA PRO A 74 11.34 23.20 18.80
C PRO A 74 11.00 23.93 20.10
N TYR A 75 10.62 23.15 21.14
CA TYR A 75 10.20 23.69 22.45
C TYR A 75 11.09 23.21 23.61
N GLY A 76 12.18 22.49 23.33
CA GLY A 76 13.05 21.95 24.38
C GLY A 76 13.85 23.04 25.12
N LEU A 77 14.41 24.01 24.38
CA LEU A 77 15.13 25.17 24.89
C LEU A 77 14.63 26.43 24.22
N LEU A 78 14.15 27.40 25.00
CA LEU A 78 13.68 28.68 24.52
C LEU A 78 14.40 29.85 25.19
N PRO A 79 14.47 31.06 24.58
CA PRO A 79 14.96 32.23 25.25
C PRO A 79 13.97 32.72 26.30
N GLN A 80 14.42 32.96 27.53
CA GLN A 80 13.63 33.60 28.57
C GLN A 80 13.51 35.09 28.26
N VAL A 81 12.30 35.59 28.05
CA VAL A 81 12.02 37.01 27.77
C VAL A 81 11.16 37.55 28.93
N GLY A 82 11.78 38.39 29.79
CA GLY A 82 11.11 39.05 30.91
C GLY A 82 10.85 38.14 32.12
N GLU A 83 10.09 38.66 33.11
CA GLU A 83 9.65 37.94 34.30
C GLU A 83 8.54 36.88 34.01
N GLN A 84 8.26 36.61 32.77
CA GLN A 84 7.32 35.52 32.51
C GLN A 84 7.96 34.20 32.94
N ALA A 85 7.70 33.92 34.23
CA ALA A 85 7.70 32.57 34.71
C ALA A 85 6.87 31.72 33.75
N ALA A 86 7.48 30.60 33.33
CA ALA A 86 6.82 29.52 32.66
C ALA A 86 5.87 30.00 31.54
N PHE A 87 6.23 29.71 30.32
CA PHE A 87 5.20 29.46 29.32
C PHE A 87 4.25 28.46 29.97
N GLU A 88 3.21 28.95 30.64
CA GLU A 88 2.09 28.06 30.96
C GLU A 88 1.72 27.44 29.63
N LEU A 89 2.01 26.17 29.44
CA LEU A 89 1.33 25.37 28.45
C LEU A 89 -0.14 25.66 28.70
N LYS A 90 -0.69 26.65 27.99
CA LYS A 90 -2.12 26.90 28.06
C LYS A 90 -2.70 25.55 27.80
N ASP A 91 -3.39 25.03 28.81
CA ASP A 91 -4.09 23.76 28.80
C ASP A 91 -4.51 23.50 27.34
N PRO A 92 -4.10 22.40 26.68
CA PRO A 92 -4.49 22.12 25.32
C PRO A 92 -5.99 22.27 25.12
N GLU A 93 -6.79 21.99 26.16
CA GLU A 93 -8.22 22.25 26.18
C GLU A 93 -8.56 23.74 26.12
N LYS A 94 -7.72 24.64 26.67
CA LYS A 94 -7.92 26.10 26.57
C LYS A 94 -7.40 26.71 25.28
N LEU A 95 -6.37 26.10 24.64
CA LEU A 95 -5.83 26.56 23.34
C LEU A 95 -6.68 26.10 22.16
N PHE A 96 -7.20 24.90 22.25
CA PHE A 96 -7.97 24.29 21.16
C PHE A 96 -9.48 24.21 21.45
N GLY A 97 -9.92 24.77 22.58
CA GLY A 97 -11.21 24.49 23.19
C GLY A 97 -11.20 23.09 23.79
N ALA A 98 -11.97 22.85 24.85
CA ALA A 98 -12.26 21.49 25.27
C ALA A 98 -12.56 20.69 24.01
N ARG A 99 -11.88 19.55 23.78
CA ARG A 99 -12.31 18.60 22.73
C ARG A 99 -13.79 18.46 23.01
N ALA A 100 -14.61 19.10 22.17
CA ALA A 100 -16.03 19.07 22.40
C ALA A 100 -16.40 17.61 22.37
N THR A 101 -16.67 17.03 23.55
CA THR A 101 -17.23 15.69 23.69
C THR A 101 -18.55 15.55 22.94
N THR A 102 -18.96 16.64 22.29
CA THR A 102 -20.14 16.82 21.46
C THR A 102 -19.82 17.39 20.07
N ALA A 103 -18.57 17.24 19.55
CA ALA A 103 -18.40 17.47 18.13
C ALA A 103 -19.34 16.50 17.40
N PRO A 104 -20.22 16.98 16.50
CA PRO A 104 -21.09 16.08 15.76
C PRO A 104 -20.21 15.07 15.06
N VAL A 105 -20.53 13.78 15.23
CA VAL A 105 -19.88 12.72 14.46
C VAL A 105 -20.13 13.08 12.99
N PRO A 106 -19.10 13.22 12.15
CA PRO A 106 -19.29 13.62 10.77
C PRO A 106 -20.16 12.56 10.08
N GLU A 107 -21.22 13.01 9.40
CA GLU A 107 -22.03 12.12 8.59
C GLU A 107 -21.29 11.84 7.28
N PRO A 108 -21.26 10.57 6.83
CA PRO A 108 -20.64 10.23 5.57
C PRO A 108 -21.44 10.84 4.40
N ILE A 109 -20.73 11.40 3.43
CA ILE A 109 -21.34 11.72 2.13
C ILE A 109 -21.29 10.43 1.31
N PRO A 110 -22.43 9.81 0.97
CA PRO A 110 -22.43 8.53 0.26
C PRO A 110 -21.94 8.70 -1.19
N ASP A 111 -21.37 7.63 -1.73
CA ASP A 111 -21.10 7.52 -3.15
C ASP A 111 -22.40 7.61 -3.96
N LYS A 112 -22.32 8.23 -5.14
CA LYS A 112 -23.44 8.27 -6.10
C LYS A 112 -23.10 7.42 -7.32
N VAL A 113 -23.99 6.51 -7.67
CA VAL A 113 -23.90 5.76 -8.91
C VAL A 113 -24.56 6.60 -10.01
N LEU A 114 -23.81 6.86 -11.08
CA LEU A 114 -24.27 7.61 -12.25
C LEU A 114 -24.39 6.66 -13.42
N GLU A 115 -25.51 6.76 -14.18
CA GLU A 115 -25.69 6.00 -15.40
C GLU A 115 -24.86 6.60 -16.54
N LEU A 116 -24.31 5.74 -17.37
CA LEU A 116 -23.55 6.07 -18.58
C LEU A 116 -24.37 5.72 -19.83
N PRO A 117 -24.28 6.54 -20.89
CA PRO A 117 -24.87 6.18 -22.16
C PRO A 117 -24.23 4.90 -22.71
N PRO A 118 -24.95 4.18 -23.61
CA PRO A 118 -24.34 3.06 -24.32
C PRO A 118 -23.09 3.51 -25.07
N ALA A 119 -22.02 2.74 -24.92
CA ALA A 119 -20.79 2.94 -25.66
C ALA A 119 -20.40 1.67 -26.41
N GLU A 120 -19.76 1.84 -27.57
CA GLU A 120 -19.14 0.73 -28.27
C GLU A 120 -17.95 0.17 -27.46
N ALA A 121 -17.64 -1.09 -27.70
CA ALA A 121 -16.47 -1.69 -27.08
C ALA A 121 -15.18 -1.05 -27.64
N LEU A 122 -14.28 -0.75 -26.74
CA LEU A 122 -12.96 -0.18 -27.06
C LEU A 122 -11.97 -1.31 -27.38
N VAL A 123 -11.00 -1.04 -28.25
CA VAL A 123 -9.83 -1.91 -28.44
C VAL A 123 -8.62 -1.18 -27.87
N ILE A 124 -8.23 -1.55 -26.66
CA ILE A 124 -7.25 -0.80 -25.86
C ILE A 124 -6.27 -1.72 -25.13
N LYS A 125 -5.13 -1.15 -24.70
CA LYS A 125 -4.12 -1.84 -23.89
C LYS A 125 -4.66 -2.15 -22.48
N GLY A 126 -4.10 -3.20 -21.84
CA GLY A 126 -4.46 -3.58 -20.48
C GLY A 126 -4.25 -2.46 -19.46
N THR A 127 -3.13 -1.71 -19.54
CA THR A 127 -2.89 -0.55 -18.68
C THR A 127 -3.91 0.57 -18.87
N TYR A 128 -4.38 0.81 -20.10
CA TYR A 128 -5.45 1.77 -20.37
C TYR A 128 -6.80 1.29 -19.81
N ALA A 129 -7.06 -0.01 -19.92
CA ALA A 129 -8.27 -0.60 -19.37
C ALA A 129 -8.33 -0.44 -17.84
N ALA A 130 -7.22 -0.69 -17.14
CA ALA A 130 -7.13 -0.44 -15.70
C ALA A 130 -7.33 1.04 -15.33
N ALA A 131 -6.75 1.96 -16.11
CA ALA A 131 -6.92 3.40 -15.90
C ALA A 131 -8.39 3.82 -16.06
N ILE A 132 -9.06 3.34 -17.12
CA ILE A 132 -10.48 3.62 -17.36
C ILE A 132 -11.34 3.00 -16.26
N GLY A 133 -11.10 1.75 -15.85
CA GLY A 133 -11.79 1.10 -14.73
C GLY A 133 -11.68 1.92 -13.45
N ALA A 134 -10.49 2.42 -13.14
CA ALA A 134 -10.26 3.30 -11.99
C ALA A 134 -11.08 4.61 -12.07
N LEU A 135 -11.10 5.28 -13.23
CA LEU A 135 -11.90 6.49 -13.44
C LEU A 135 -13.40 6.23 -13.24
N LEU A 136 -13.89 5.09 -13.76
CA LEU A 136 -15.29 4.65 -13.61
C LEU A 136 -15.63 4.30 -12.16
N ALA A 137 -14.67 3.78 -11.41
CA ALA A 137 -14.78 3.56 -9.96
C ALA A 137 -14.63 4.82 -9.12
N GLY A 138 -14.51 6.01 -9.74
CA GLY A 138 -14.45 7.28 -9.02
C GLY A 138 -13.04 7.70 -8.59
N CYS A 139 -11.97 7.07 -9.07
CA CYS A 139 -10.61 7.55 -8.85
C CYS A 139 -10.42 8.92 -9.47
N ARG A 140 -9.95 9.87 -8.65
CA ARG A 140 -9.65 11.25 -9.10
C ARG A 140 -8.24 11.70 -8.70
N HIS A 141 -7.47 10.85 -8.03
CA HIS A 141 -6.13 11.17 -7.56
C HIS A 141 -5.16 10.07 -7.96
N VAL A 142 -4.17 10.41 -8.76
CA VAL A 142 -3.11 9.49 -9.18
C VAL A 142 -1.76 10.13 -8.93
N PHE A 143 -0.93 9.38 -8.23
CA PHE A 143 0.45 9.74 -7.96
C PHE A 143 1.34 8.68 -8.61
N GLY A 144 2.44 9.07 -9.23
CA GLY A 144 3.28 8.09 -9.88
C GLY A 144 4.66 8.58 -10.24
N TYR A 145 5.57 7.63 -10.36
CA TYR A 145 6.89 7.82 -10.95
C TYR A 145 6.98 6.97 -12.21
N PRO A 146 7.44 7.50 -13.35
CA PRO A 146 7.45 6.76 -14.62
C PRO A 146 8.35 5.54 -14.55
N ILE A 147 7.77 4.36 -14.77
CA ILE A 147 8.50 3.09 -14.83
C ILE A 147 7.86 2.13 -15.83
N THR A 148 8.66 1.63 -16.78
CA THR A 148 8.22 0.68 -17.81
C THR A 148 8.07 -0.73 -17.21
N PRO A 149 6.98 -1.50 -17.56
CA PRO A 149 6.00 -1.26 -18.62
C PRO A 149 4.64 -0.73 -18.14
N SER A 150 4.59 0.04 -17.05
CA SER A 150 3.33 0.57 -16.48
C SER A 150 3.01 2.01 -16.90
N THR A 151 3.94 2.70 -17.56
CA THR A 151 3.92 4.15 -17.84
C THR A 151 2.67 4.61 -18.59
N GLU A 152 2.18 3.82 -19.56
CA GLU A 152 1.04 4.24 -20.40
C GLU A 152 -0.25 4.44 -19.60
N GLY A 153 -0.49 3.63 -18.57
CA GLY A 153 -1.63 3.81 -17.68
C GLY A 153 -1.58 5.17 -16.96
N ALA A 154 -0.41 5.53 -16.44
CA ALA A 154 -0.17 6.82 -15.80
C ALA A 154 -0.30 8.00 -16.78
N GLU A 155 0.22 7.86 -18.02
CA GLU A 155 0.09 8.87 -19.06
C GLU A 155 -1.37 9.12 -19.46
N LEU A 156 -2.19 8.06 -19.54
CA LEU A 156 -3.63 8.21 -19.79
C LEU A 156 -4.29 8.99 -18.65
N MET A 157 -3.97 8.64 -17.40
CA MET A 157 -4.49 9.35 -16.24
C MET A 157 -4.06 10.82 -16.20
N ALA A 158 -2.82 11.14 -16.57
CA ALA A 158 -2.33 12.51 -16.67
C ALA A 158 -3.12 13.35 -17.71
N LYS A 159 -3.60 12.72 -18.78
CA LYS A 159 -4.43 13.38 -19.81
C LYS A 159 -5.90 13.52 -19.40
N MET A 160 -6.43 12.55 -18.67
CA MET A 160 -7.87 12.46 -18.37
C MET A 160 -8.25 13.20 -17.09
N LEU A 161 -7.45 13.10 -16.02
CA LEU A 161 -7.80 13.62 -14.71
C LEU A 161 -8.06 15.13 -14.69
N PRO A 162 -7.26 16.00 -15.35
CA PRO A 162 -7.54 17.43 -15.38
C PRO A 162 -8.89 17.79 -16.02
N ARG A 163 -9.42 16.91 -16.88
CA ARG A 163 -10.74 17.07 -17.52
C ARG A 163 -11.91 16.59 -16.65
N LEU A 164 -11.58 15.92 -15.54
CA LEU A 164 -12.55 15.31 -14.62
C LEU A 164 -12.41 15.89 -13.20
N ASP A 165 -11.85 17.10 -13.09
CA ASP A 165 -11.56 17.77 -11.81
C ASP A 165 -10.70 16.89 -10.87
N GLY A 166 -9.84 16.06 -11.46
CA GLY A 166 -8.93 15.18 -10.75
C GLY A 166 -7.49 15.68 -10.76
N VAL A 167 -6.63 15.03 -9.99
CA VAL A 167 -5.22 15.35 -9.83
C VAL A 167 -4.35 14.20 -10.31
N PHE A 168 -3.45 14.49 -11.24
CA PHE A 168 -2.31 13.66 -11.53
C PHE A 168 -1.04 14.39 -11.10
N LEU A 169 -0.22 13.75 -10.28
CA LEU A 169 1.05 14.31 -9.85
C LEU A 169 2.18 13.31 -10.07
N GLN A 170 3.14 13.70 -10.90
CA GLN A 170 4.38 12.95 -11.06
C GLN A 170 5.29 13.23 -9.86
N ALA A 171 5.53 12.20 -9.06
CA ALA A 171 6.41 12.25 -7.91
C ALA A 171 7.89 12.15 -8.33
N VAL A 172 8.79 12.49 -7.42
CA VAL A 172 10.24 12.37 -7.62
C VAL A 172 10.77 10.95 -7.42
N SER A 173 9.96 10.07 -6.82
CA SER A 173 10.26 8.65 -6.60
C SER A 173 9.00 7.89 -6.19
N GLU A 174 9.06 6.56 -6.19
CA GLU A 174 7.99 5.71 -5.70
C GLU A 174 7.78 5.84 -4.18
N VAL A 175 8.84 6.12 -3.42
CA VAL A 175 8.74 6.44 -1.98
C VAL A 175 7.89 7.69 -1.77
N ALA A 176 8.10 8.74 -2.57
CA ALA A 176 7.26 9.93 -2.52
C ALA A 176 5.81 9.62 -2.94
N THR A 177 5.63 8.78 -3.97
CA THR A 177 4.32 8.35 -4.47
C THR A 177 3.47 7.71 -3.38
N VAL A 178 4.00 6.72 -2.66
CA VAL A 178 3.23 6.01 -1.62
C VAL A 178 2.89 6.92 -0.44
N ASN A 179 3.76 7.87 -0.10
CA ASN A 179 3.48 8.86 0.95
C ASN A 179 2.37 9.86 0.53
N MET A 180 2.32 10.25 -0.76
CA MET A 180 1.21 11.02 -1.29
C MET A 180 -0.10 10.22 -1.27
N MET A 181 -0.05 8.93 -1.58
CA MET A 181 -1.20 8.02 -1.47
C MET A 181 -1.66 7.88 -0.02
N TYR A 182 -0.73 7.79 0.94
CA TYR A 182 -1.04 7.78 2.37
C TYR A 182 -1.87 9.01 2.78
N GLY A 183 -1.41 10.21 2.42
CA GLY A 183 -2.13 11.45 2.71
C GLY A 183 -3.49 11.53 2.02
N CYS A 184 -3.57 11.13 0.75
CA CYS A 184 -4.79 11.11 -0.03
C CYS A 184 -5.82 10.09 0.52
N GLY A 185 -5.37 8.87 0.83
CA GLY A 185 -6.20 7.84 1.47
C GLY A 185 -6.70 8.29 2.85
N GLY A 186 -5.84 8.97 3.65
CA GLY A 186 -6.23 9.55 4.93
C GLY A 186 -7.30 10.63 4.83
N ALA A 187 -7.32 11.37 3.72
CA ALA A 187 -8.38 12.32 3.40
C ALA A 187 -9.68 11.65 2.91
N GLY A 188 -9.75 10.32 2.89
CA GLY A 188 -10.92 9.57 2.42
C GLY A 188 -11.11 9.57 0.91
N LEU A 189 -10.10 9.97 0.16
CA LEU A 189 -10.16 10.10 -1.30
C LEU A 189 -9.68 8.82 -1.99
N ARG A 190 -10.27 8.51 -3.14
CA ARG A 190 -9.87 7.37 -3.96
C ARG A 190 -8.61 7.71 -4.74
N CYS A 191 -7.53 6.98 -4.44
CA CYS A 191 -6.23 7.18 -5.08
C CYS A 191 -5.61 5.87 -5.59
N MET A 192 -4.75 6.00 -6.58
CA MET A 192 -3.99 4.88 -7.12
C MET A 192 -2.61 5.29 -7.64
N THR A 193 -1.80 4.27 -7.90
CA THR A 193 -0.55 4.39 -8.64
C THR A 193 -0.40 3.28 -9.68
N PHE A 194 0.34 3.58 -10.74
CA PHE A 194 0.90 2.60 -11.67
C PHE A 194 2.39 2.49 -11.42
N THR A 195 2.87 1.26 -11.24
CA THR A 195 4.27 0.95 -11.00
C THR A 195 4.69 -0.37 -11.64
N SER A 196 5.94 -0.72 -11.52
CA SER A 196 6.52 -2.00 -11.94
C SER A 196 7.50 -2.49 -10.87
N SER A 197 7.80 -3.74 -10.85
CA SER A 197 8.58 -4.51 -9.88
C SER A 197 9.60 -3.73 -9.02
N PRO A 198 10.61 -3.00 -9.59
CA PRO A 198 11.53 -2.22 -8.76
C PRO A 198 10.86 -1.08 -8.00
N GLY A 199 9.90 -0.38 -8.63
CA GLY A 199 9.16 0.70 -7.99
C GLY A 199 8.21 0.20 -6.92
N PHE A 200 7.60 -0.99 -7.13
CA PHE A 200 6.75 -1.61 -6.13
C PHE A 200 7.54 -1.95 -4.85
N SER A 201 8.77 -2.47 -4.98
CA SER A 201 9.61 -2.73 -3.83
C SER A 201 10.02 -1.48 -3.04
N LEU A 202 10.12 -0.31 -3.69
CA LEU A 202 10.36 0.97 -2.99
C LEU A 202 9.14 1.48 -2.19
N MET A 203 7.95 0.97 -2.46
CA MET A 203 6.71 1.40 -1.78
C MET A 203 6.37 0.57 -0.53
N LEU A 204 7.07 -0.51 -0.25
CA LEU A 204 6.68 -1.50 0.77
C LEU A 204 6.51 -0.91 2.17
N GLU A 205 7.41 -0.04 2.60
CA GLU A 205 7.29 0.65 3.89
C GLU A 205 6.01 1.47 3.97
N GLY A 206 5.75 2.30 2.95
CA GLY A 206 4.54 3.12 2.90
C GLY A 206 3.26 2.29 2.83
N ILE A 207 3.27 1.14 2.12
CA ILE A 207 2.13 0.20 2.10
C ILE A 207 1.88 -0.34 3.52
N SER A 208 2.92 -0.70 4.27
CA SER A 208 2.76 -1.16 5.65
C SER A 208 2.17 -0.06 6.55
N TYR A 209 2.57 1.19 6.34
CA TYR A 209 1.98 2.33 7.06
C TYR A 209 0.51 2.54 6.70
N MET A 210 0.14 2.40 5.42
CA MET A 210 -1.26 2.47 4.99
C MET A 210 -2.10 1.36 5.62
N VAL A 211 -1.58 0.13 5.71
CA VAL A 211 -2.27 -0.98 6.39
C VAL A 211 -2.43 -0.70 7.88
N GLY A 212 -1.34 -0.29 8.57
CA GLY A 212 -1.37 0.03 10.00
C GLY A 212 -2.30 1.19 10.34
N SER A 213 -2.51 2.13 9.42
CA SER A 213 -3.41 3.27 9.56
C SER A 213 -4.80 3.01 8.99
N GLU A 214 -5.07 1.83 8.44
CA GLU A 214 -6.32 1.45 7.76
C GLU A 214 -6.72 2.43 6.65
N LEU A 215 -5.79 2.68 5.72
CA LEU A 215 -5.98 3.61 4.61
C LEU A 215 -6.20 2.89 3.28
N PRO A 216 -7.19 3.33 2.49
CA PRO A 216 -7.43 2.80 1.16
C PRO A 216 -6.39 3.30 0.15
N GLY A 217 -6.10 2.47 -0.84
CA GLY A 217 -5.28 2.81 -2.00
C GLY A 217 -5.12 1.62 -2.95
N VAL A 218 -5.08 1.87 -4.25
CA VAL A 218 -4.93 0.84 -5.28
C VAL A 218 -3.55 0.93 -5.92
N PHE A 219 -2.82 -0.18 -5.90
CA PHE A 219 -1.49 -0.31 -6.47
C PHE A 219 -1.55 -1.22 -7.70
N VAL A 220 -1.34 -0.68 -8.90
CA VAL A 220 -1.23 -1.46 -10.13
C VAL A 220 0.24 -1.71 -10.39
N ASN A 221 0.68 -2.93 -10.13
CA ASN A 221 2.04 -3.37 -10.40
C ASN A 221 2.06 -4.21 -11.70
N ILE A 222 2.69 -3.70 -12.75
CA ILE A 222 2.93 -4.44 -13.98
C ILE A 222 4.30 -5.10 -13.86
N MET A 223 4.27 -6.37 -13.49
CA MET A 223 5.47 -7.17 -13.21
C MET A 223 6.36 -7.35 -14.44
N ARG A 224 7.65 -7.27 -14.23
CA ARG A 224 8.69 -7.44 -15.26
C ARG A 224 9.84 -8.32 -14.78
N GLY A 225 10.66 -8.77 -15.71
CA GLY A 225 11.79 -9.66 -15.42
C GLY A 225 12.82 -9.06 -14.46
N GLY A 226 13.19 -9.85 -13.45
CA GLY A 226 14.16 -9.55 -12.40
C GLY A 226 15.15 -10.70 -12.22
N PRO A 227 15.99 -10.72 -11.16
CA PRO A 227 16.16 -9.67 -10.13
C PRO A 227 16.95 -8.44 -10.59
N GLY A 228 17.01 -7.40 -9.74
CA GLY A 228 17.66 -6.13 -10.02
C GLY A 228 16.88 -5.31 -11.04
N LEU A 229 17.56 -4.56 -11.91
CA LEU A 229 16.89 -3.84 -12.99
C LEU A 229 16.23 -4.79 -13.99
N GLY A 230 16.79 -5.97 -14.19
CA GLY A 230 16.29 -7.00 -15.07
C GLY A 230 16.04 -6.51 -16.49
N ASN A 231 14.85 -6.82 -17.01
CA ASN A 231 14.36 -6.32 -18.29
C ASN A 231 12.89 -5.86 -18.18
N ILE A 232 12.30 -5.41 -19.27
CA ILE A 232 10.89 -4.94 -19.30
C ILE A 232 9.91 -6.02 -19.78
N ALA A 233 10.39 -7.25 -20.00
CA ALA A 233 9.60 -8.36 -20.50
C ALA A 233 8.70 -8.94 -19.39
N PRO A 234 7.63 -9.67 -19.77
CA PRO A 234 6.65 -10.19 -18.81
C PRO A 234 7.24 -11.24 -17.86
N GLU A 235 7.01 -11.08 -16.58
CA GLU A 235 7.34 -12.08 -15.56
C GLU A 235 6.33 -12.00 -14.40
N GLN A 236 6.17 -13.08 -13.65
CA GLN A 236 5.38 -13.11 -12.41
C GLN A 236 6.31 -13.00 -11.19
N ALA A 237 7.25 -12.06 -11.25
CA ALA A 237 8.36 -11.93 -10.30
C ALA A 237 7.94 -11.46 -8.89
N ASP A 238 6.76 -10.86 -8.75
CA ASP A 238 6.36 -10.17 -7.51
C ASP A 238 5.18 -10.82 -6.79
N ILE A 239 4.79 -12.04 -7.14
CA ILE A 239 3.71 -12.77 -6.43
C ILE A 239 4.07 -12.92 -4.95
N LYS A 240 5.27 -13.43 -4.66
CA LYS A 240 5.76 -13.59 -3.29
C LYS A 240 5.84 -12.24 -2.56
N LEU A 241 6.31 -11.21 -3.24
CA LEU A 241 6.43 -9.86 -2.66
C LEU A 241 5.05 -9.30 -2.29
N ALA A 242 4.06 -9.40 -3.19
CA ALA A 242 2.73 -8.89 -2.97
C ALA A 242 1.93 -9.70 -1.95
N CYS A 243 2.08 -11.03 -1.94
CA CYS A 243 1.31 -11.89 -1.04
C CYS A 243 1.92 -12.00 0.38
N ARG A 244 3.25 -11.80 0.54
CA ARG A 244 3.96 -12.09 1.80
C ARG A 244 5.01 -11.09 2.21
N GLY A 245 5.39 -10.15 1.35
CA GLY A 245 6.52 -9.26 1.57
C GLY A 245 6.15 -7.78 1.58
N LEU A 246 4.91 -7.41 1.88
CA LEU A 246 4.44 -6.03 1.86
C LEU A 246 4.94 -5.18 3.04
N GLY A 247 6.26 -5.04 3.17
CA GLY A 247 6.88 -4.26 4.23
C GLY A 247 7.05 -5.05 5.53
N HIS A 248 6.96 -4.37 6.66
CA HIS A 248 7.19 -4.97 7.98
C HIS A 248 5.88 -5.22 8.73
N GLY A 249 5.98 -5.98 9.82
CA GLY A 249 4.83 -6.42 10.60
C GLY A 249 3.99 -7.47 9.85
N ASN A 250 2.77 -7.68 10.27
CA ASN A 250 1.83 -8.60 9.63
C ASN A 250 1.01 -7.87 8.56
N THR A 251 1.66 -7.40 7.51
CA THR A 251 1.06 -6.58 6.45
C THR A 251 0.53 -7.47 5.33
N HIS A 252 -0.78 -7.41 5.08
CA HIS A 252 -1.44 -8.04 3.94
C HIS A 252 -2.29 -7.04 3.16
N ALA A 253 -2.39 -7.26 1.85
CA ALA A 253 -3.33 -6.60 0.95
C ALA A 253 -4.07 -7.65 0.13
N ILE A 254 -5.27 -7.36 -0.32
CA ILE A 254 -5.91 -8.20 -1.33
C ILE A 254 -5.11 -8.07 -2.63
N VAL A 255 -4.69 -9.21 -3.19
CA VAL A 255 -3.86 -9.27 -4.39
C VAL A 255 -4.68 -9.91 -5.51
N LEU A 256 -4.89 -9.17 -6.60
CA LEU A 256 -5.73 -9.54 -7.73
C LEU A 256 -4.88 -9.74 -8.99
N ALA A 257 -5.12 -10.83 -9.72
CA ALA A 257 -4.36 -11.24 -10.90
C ALA A 257 -5.26 -11.30 -12.15
N PRO A 258 -5.43 -10.20 -12.88
CA PRO A 258 -6.12 -10.18 -14.16
C PRO A 258 -5.37 -10.98 -15.23
N ALA A 259 -6.10 -11.49 -16.23
CA ALA A 259 -5.53 -12.25 -17.33
C ALA A 259 -5.92 -11.71 -18.73
N THR A 260 -6.78 -10.70 -18.80
CA THR A 260 -7.22 -10.05 -20.06
C THR A 260 -7.37 -8.55 -19.87
N PRO A 261 -7.33 -7.74 -20.96
CA PRO A 261 -7.63 -6.31 -20.88
C PRO A 261 -9.03 -6.00 -20.32
N GLN A 262 -10.05 -6.84 -20.57
CA GLN A 262 -11.36 -6.67 -19.93
C GLN A 262 -11.25 -6.82 -18.42
N GLU A 263 -10.55 -7.83 -17.93
CA GLU A 263 -10.35 -8.03 -16.50
C GLU A 263 -9.50 -6.93 -15.87
N MET A 264 -8.58 -6.32 -16.61
CA MET A 264 -7.86 -5.14 -16.09
C MET A 264 -8.80 -3.99 -15.76
N LEU A 265 -9.87 -3.80 -16.55
CA LEU A 265 -10.92 -2.81 -16.23
C LEU A 265 -11.78 -3.26 -15.04
N ASP A 266 -12.32 -4.48 -15.12
CA ASP A 266 -13.28 -4.97 -14.13
C ASP A 266 -12.64 -5.10 -12.75
N ILE A 267 -11.41 -5.60 -12.69
CA ILE A 267 -10.61 -5.76 -11.47
C ILE A 267 -10.18 -4.39 -10.91
N ALA A 268 -9.90 -3.41 -11.76
CA ALA A 268 -9.62 -2.06 -11.26
C ALA A 268 -10.84 -1.45 -10.57
N MET A 269 -12.05 -1.65 -11.11
CA MET A 269 -13.28 -1.22 -10.44
C MET A 269 -13.48 -1.96 -9.11
N LEU A 270 -13.34 -3.29 -9.10
CA LEU A 270 -13.42 -4.12 -7.89
C LEU A 270 -12.38 -3.70 -6.84
N ALA A 271 -11.15 -3.39 -7.25
CA ALA A 271 -10.09 -2.97 -6.33
C ALA A 271 -10.46 -1.70 -5.56
N PHE A 272 -11.14 -0.73 -6.20
CA PHE A 272 -11.64 0.45 -5.51
C PHE A 272 -12.79 0.16 -4.56
N GLU A 273 -13.65 -0.78 -4.87
CA GLU A 273 -14.68 -1.25 -3.94
C GLU A 273 -14.02 -1.90 -2.71
N LEU A 274 -13.13 -2.84 -2.92
CA LEU A 274 -12.45 -3.57 -1.86
C LEU A 274 -11.59 -2.68 -0.97
N THR A 275 -10.80 -1.77 -1.56
CA THR A 275 -9.92 -0.89 -0.78
C THR A 275 -10.72 0.05 0.14
N MET A 276 -11.89 0.53 -0.30
CA MET A 276 -12.76 1.38 0.50
C MET A 276 -13.52 0.57 1.57
N ASN A 277 -14.06 -0.60 1.22
CA ASN A 277 -14.82 -1.45 2.14
C ASN A 277 -13.98 -1.97 3.30
N TYR A 278 -12.74 -2.36 3.02
CA TYR A 278 -11.82 -2.89 4.04
C TYR A 278 -10.90 -1.83 4.65
N ARG A 279 -10.87 -0.61 4.11
CA ARG A 279 -9.89 0.41 4.51
C ARG A 279 -8.48 -0.19 4.52
N ASN A 280 -8.09 -0.75 3.40
CA ASN A 280 -6.84 -1.50 3.25
C ASN A 280 -6.33 -1.37 1.81
N PRO A 281 -5.02 -1.29 1.57
CA PRO A 281 -4.47 -1.35 0.22
C PRO A 281 -4.93 -2.58 -0.55
N VAL A 282 -5.10 -2.42 -1.86
CA VAL A 282 -5.35 -3.51 -2.81
C VAL A 282 -4.31 -3.45 -3.91
N VAL A 283 -3.73 -4.61 -4.24
CA VAL A 283 -2.71 -4.74 -5.28
C VAL A 283 -3.30 -5.45 -6.49
N ILE A 284 -3.14 -4.87 -7.66
CA ILE A 284 -3.42 -5.50 -8.96
C ILE A 284 -2.07 -5.90 -9.56
N LEU A 285 -1.84 -7.21 -9.66
CA LEU A 285 -0.65 -7.76 -10.31
C LEU A 285 -0.96 -8.11 -11.76
N GLY A 286 -0.57 -7.24 -12.70
CA GLY A 286 -0.47 -7.57 -14.12
C GLY A 286 0.95 -8.00 -14.46
N ASP A 287 1.13 -8.66 -15.60
CA ASP A 287 2.46 -8.87 -16.18
C ASP A 287 2.72 -7.95 -17.38
N GLY A 288 3.98 -7.84 -17.80
CA GLY A 288 4.40 -6.93 -18.86
C GLY A 288 3.71 -7.18 -20.19
N TYR A 289 3.29 -8.42 -20.49
CA TYR A 289 2.54 -8.74 -21.69
C TYR A 289 1.10 -8.23 -21.61
N LEU A 290 0.42 -8.53 -20.49
CA LEU A 290 -0.94 -8.08 -20.23
C LEU A 290 -1.06 -6.56 -20.23
N GLY A 291 -0.07 -5.87 -19.68
CA GLY A 291 -0.04 -4.40 -19.69
C GLY A 291 -0.04 -3.79 -21.08
N GLN A 292 0.59 -4.45 -22.04
CA GLN A 292 0.82 -3.95 -23.40
C GLN A 292 -0.14 -4.51 -24.46
N ILE A 293 -0.65 -5.73 -24.28
CA ILE A 293 -1.56 -6.34 -25.24
C ILE A 293 -2.85 -5.52 -25.36
N THR A 294 -3.32 -5.37 -26.60
CA THR A 294 -4.64 -4.78 -26.88
C THR A 294 -5.71 -5.85 -26.90
N GLY A 295 -6.88 -5.51 -26.38
CA GLY A 295 -8.04 -6.38 -26.42
C GLY A 295 -9.34 -5.59 -26.43
N LYS A 296 -10.41 -6.30 -26.76
CA LYS A 296 -11.77 -5.73 -26.75
C LYS A 296 -12.23 -5.56 -25.31
N VAL A 297 -12.57 -4.32 -24.95
CA VAL A 297 -13.03 -3.92 -23.61
C VAL A 297 -14.40 -3.27 -23.70
N ARG A 298 -15.37 -3.85 -23.01
CA ARG A 298 -16.74 -3.31 -22.89
C ARG A 298 -16.82 -2.46 -21.62
N LEU A 299 -17.32 -1.25 -21.77
CA LEU A 299 -17.52 -0.36 -20.64
C LEU A 299 -18.80 -0.74 -19.88
N PRO A 300 -18.81 -0.63 -18.54
CA PRO A 300 -20.04 -0.78 -17.76
C PRO A 300 -21.01 0.35 -18.05
N ARG A 301 -22.26 0.18 -17.61
CA ARG A 301 -23.35 1.17 -17.78
C ARG A 301 -23.40 2.18 -16.64
N THR A 302 -22.50 2.09 -15.71
CA THR A 302 -22.47 2.95 -14.52
C THR A 302 -21.06 3.40 -14.18
N MET A 303 -20.96 4.53 -13.51
CA MET A 303 -19.74 5.00 -12.87
C MET A 303 -20.04 5.50 -11.46
N VAL A 304 -19.02 5.57 -10.63
CA VAL A 304 -19.12 6.07 -9.27
C VAL A 304 -18.66 7.53 -9.22
N LYS A 305 -19.51 8.40 -8.68
CA LYS A 305 -19.08 9.71 -8.17
C LYS A 305 -18.82 9.54 -6.67
N PRO A 306 -17.55 9.64 -6.22
CA PRO A 306 -17.20 9.37 -4.84
C PRO A 306 -17.81 10.39 -3.89
N GLY A 307 -18.21 9.92 -2.72
CA GLY A 307 -18.57 10.71 -1.56
C GLY A 307 -17.37 11.00 -0.67
N LEU A 308 -17.63 11.24 0.61
CA LEU A 308 -16.60 11.43 1.64
C LEU A 308 -16.97 10.60 2.87
N PRO A 309 -16.12 9.64 3.32
CA PRO A 309 -16.43 8.83 4.47
C PRO A 309 -16.30 9.62 5.78
N ALA A 310 -17.08 9.26 6.79
CA ALA A 310 -17.08 9.93 8.10
C ALA A 310 -15.72 9.89 8.82
N TRP A 311 -14.89 8.86 8.56
CA TRP A 311 -13.56 8.71 9.16
C TRP A 311 -12.48 9.57 8.49
N ALA A 312 -12.75 10.23 7.36
CA ALA A 312 -11.77 11.01 6.62
C ALA A 312 -11.16 12.13 7.48
N VAL A 313 -9.87 12.35 7.33
CA VAL A 313 -9.19 13.54 7.87
C VAL A 313 -9.37 14.66 6.86
N TRP A 314 -10.37 15.51 7.10
CA TRP A 314 -10.75 16.58 6.18
C TRP A 314 -10.73 17.94 6.85
N GLY A 315 -10.56 19.02 6.07
CA GLY A 315 -10.36 20.38 6.60
C GLY A 315 -11.62 21.07 7.13
N ASP A 316 -12.79 20.47 7.05
CA ASP A 316 -14.03 21.06 7.55
C ASP A 316 -14.17 20.90 9.08
N ARG A 317 -15.19 21.58 9.63
CA ARG A 317 -15.43 21.57 11.07
C ARG A 317 -15.85 20.19 11.59
N ALA A 318 -16.58 19.41 10.82
CA ALA A 318 -17.12 18.11 11.24
C ALA A 318 -16.01 17.06 11.36
N HIS A 319 -15.08 17.03 10.40
CA HIS A 319 -13.99 16.04 10.37
C HIS A 319 -12.73 16.44 11.17
N ARG A 320 -12.71 17.65 11.78
CA ARG A 320 -11.52 18.17 12.47
C ARG A 320 -11.06 17.30 13.65
N GLY A 321 -11.96 16.53 14.25
CA GLY A 321 -11.65 15.61 15.35
C GLY A 321 -11.04 14.28 14.91
N ASN A 322 -11.07 13.96 13.61
CA ASN A 322 -10.54 12.70 13.11
C ASN A 322 -9.01 12.70 13.12
N LEU A 323 -8.45 11.60 13.58
CA LEU A 323 -7.02 11.34 13.62
C LEU A 323 -6.76 9.95 13.05
N ILE A 324 -5.81 9.86 12.11
CA ILE A 324 -5.35 8.60 11.55
C ILE A 324 -3.86 8.48 11.85
N SER A 325 -3.45 7.38 12.46
CA SER A 325 -2.05 7.13 12.83
C SER A 325 -1.80 5.63 12.92
N SER A 326 -0.59 5.21 12.56
CA SER A 326 -0.08 3.85 12.81
C SER A 326 0.90 3.80 13.99
N ILE A 327 1.14 4.95 14.65
CA ILE A 327 2.02 5.01 15.83
C ILE A 327 1.20 4.69 17.06
N MET A 328 1.54 3.61 17.73
CA MET A 328 1.01 3.19 19.03
C MET A 328 2.19 2.82 19.93
N LEU A 329 2.51 3.69 20.89
CA LEU A 329 3.72 3.54 21.71
C LEU A 329 3.53 2.57 22.87
N SER A 330 2.28 2.30 23.28
CA SER A 330 1.95 1.30 24.28
C SER A 330 1.86 -0.08 23.63
N GLU A 331 2.60 -1.05 24.14
CA GLU A 331 2.60 -2.42 23.60
C GLU A 331 1.20 -3.07 23.67
N PRO A 332 0.41 -2.93 24.77
CA PRO A 332 -0.95 -3.45 24.80
C PRO A 332 -1.88 -2.82 23.75
N ASP A 333 -1.73 -1.51 23.48
CA ASP A 333 -2.55 -0.80 22.49
C ASP A 333 -2.20 -1.28 21.06
N LEU A 334 -0.90 -1.46 20.78
CA LEU A 334 -0.46 -2.01 19.50
C LEU A 334 -0.93 -3.45 19.32
N GLU A 335 -0.89 -4.28 20.37
CA GLU A 335 -1.43 -5.65 20.32
C GLU A 335 -2.93 -5.65 20.02
N ALA A 336 -3.71 -4.80 20.70
CA ALA A 336 -5.15 -4.67 20.48
C ALA A 336 -5.46 -4.24 19.04
N HIS A 337 -4.72 -3.28 18.50
CA HIS A 337 -4.84 -2.86 17.11
C HIS A 337 -4.48 -3.98 16.12
N ASN A 338 -3.42 -4.73 16.37
CA ASN A 338 -3.04 -5.87 15.54
C ASN A 338 -4.11 -6.98 15.56
N ARG A 339 -4.78 -7.21 16.68
CA ARG A 339 -5.93 -8.15 16.77
C ARG A 339 -7.08 -7.67 15.88
N HIS A 340 -7.42 -6.40 15.91
CA HIS A 340 -8.42 -5.81 15.03
C HIS A 340 -8.05 -5.96 13.53
N ILE A 341 -6.80 -5.70 13.15
CA ILE A 341 -6.31 -5.92 11.78
C ILE A 341 -6.40 -7.40 11.40
N ASN A 342 -6.03 -8.33 12.29
CA ASN A 342 -6.11 -9.76 12.03
C ASN A 342 -7.56 -10.26 11.86
N GLU A 343 -8.52 -9.70 12.59
CA GLU A 343 -9.96 -9.99 12.39
C GLU A 343 -10.42 -9.49 11.01
N LYS A 344 -9.95 -8.33 10.55
CA LYS A 344 -10.18 -7.83 9.20
C LYS A 344 -9.60 -8.79 8.15
N TYR A 345 -8.37 -9.29 8.32
CA TYR A 345 -7.76 -10.27 7.44
C TYR A 345 -8.52 -11.61 7.41
N ALA A 346 -9.01 -12.07 8.55
CA ALA A 346 -9.85 -13.27 8.61
C ALA A 346 -11.09 -13.12 7.74
N ARG A 347 -11.79 -11.97 7.83
CA ARG A 347 -12.95 -11.68 6.96
C ARG A 347 -12.57 -11.64 5.49
N MET A 348 -11.44 -10.97 5.13
CA MET A 348 -10.93 -10.97 3.75
C MET A 348 -10.67 -12.38 3.25
N THR A 349 -10.03 -13.23 4.08
CA THR A 349 -9.70 -14.62 3.74
C THR A 349 -10.96 -15.47 3.55
N GLU A 350 -12.00 -15.20 4.28
CA GLU A 350 -13.26 -15.93 4.14
C GLU A 350 -14.04 -15.48 2.90
N VAL A 351 -14.13 -14.16 2.64
CA VAL A 351 -15.06 -13.60 1.66
C VAL A 351 -14.43 -13.43 0.28
N GLU A 352 -13.17 -13.02 0.21
CA GLU A 352 -12.56 -12.48 -1.02
C GLU A 352 -11.79 -13.54 -1.83
N GLN A 353 -12.20 -14.78 -1.77
CA GLN A 353 -11.64 -15.86 -2.59
C GLN A 353 -12.31 -15.91 -3.96
N ARG A 354 -11.56 -15.62 -5.03
CA ARG A 354 -12.05 -15.63 -6.41
C ARG A 354 -11.17 -16.51 -7.29
N ALA A 355 -11.80 -17.37 -8.06
CA ALA A 355 -11.15 -18.20 -9.07
C ALA A 355 -12.02 -18.32 -10.32
N ASP A 356 -11.40 -18.56 -11.46
CA ASP A 356 -12.05 -18.97 -12.70
C ASP A 356 -11.73 -20.45 -12.96
N LEU A 357 -12.77 -21.24 -13.19
CA LEU A 357 -12.69 -22.68 -13.39
C LEU A 357 -13.05 -23.00 -14.84
N PHE A 358 -12.11 -23.57 -15.57
CA PHE A 358 -12.34 -23.96 -16.95
C PHE A 358 -12.18 -25.48 -17.10
N ASP A 359 -13.26 -26.16 -17.52
CA ASP A 359 -13.33 -27.61 -17.70
C ASP A 359 -12.86 -28.42 -16.46
N CYS A 360 -13.19 -27.96 -15.24
CA CYS A 360 -12.74 -28.57 -14.00
C CYS A 360 -13.63 -29.69 -13.47
N ASP A 361 -14.87 -29.85 -13.96
CA ASP A 361 -15.87 -30.73 -13.36
C ASP A 361 -15.48 -32.21 -13.37
N ASP A 362 -14.80 -32.68 -14.40
CA ASP A 362 -14.32 -34.04 -14.57
C ASP A 362 -12.79 -34.15 -14.68
N ALA A 363 -12.08 -33.06 -14.35
CA ALA A 363 -10.64 -32.99 -14.53
C ALA A 363 -9.90 -33.96 -13.60
N GLU A 364 -8.99 -34.75 -14.19
CA GLU A 364 -8.05 -35.63 -13.52
C GLU A 364 -6.63 -35.02 -13.49
N VAL A 365 -6.31 -34.17 -14.47
CA VAL A 365 -5.12 -33.31 -14.51
C VAL A 365 -5.59 -31.87 -14.38
N LEU A 366 -5.21 -31.19 -13.29
CA LEU A 366 -5.61 -29.82 -13.05
C LEU A 366 -4.41 -28.88 -13.23
N ILE A 367 -4.48 -28.03 -14.24
CA ILE A 367 -3.51 -26.98 -14.45
C ILE A 367 -3.83 -25.81 -13.52
N VAL A 368 -2.80 -25.25 -12.87
CA VAL A 368 -2.94 -24.07 -12.01
C VAL A 368 -2.09 -22.96 -12.61
N ALA A 369 -2.71 -21.86 -13.01
CA ALA A 369 -2.00 -20.74 -13.66
C ALA A 369 -2.73 -19.42 -13.41
N ALA A 370 -1.99 -18.30 -13.34
CA ALA A 370 -2.54 -16.95 -13.20
C ALA A 370 -1.98 -16.03 -14.31
N ASN A 371 -2.54 -14.84 -14.46
CA ASN A 371 -2.15 -13.83 -15.44
C ASN A 371 -2.04 -14.37 -16.90
N THR A 372 -1.08 -13.87 -17.69
CA THR A 372 -0.85 -14.31 -19.08
C THR A 372 -0.60 -15.82 -19.21
N PRO A 373 0.21 -16.50 -18.35
CA PRO A 373 0.37 -17.95 -18.41
C PRO A 373 -0.95 -18.74 -18.38
N SER A 374 -2.00 -18.21 -17.74
CA SER A 374 -3.31 -18.87 -17.72
C SER A 374 -3.99 -18.94 -19.08
N GLN A 375 -3.68 -18.03 -20.00
CA GLN A 375 -4.23 -18.06 -21.38
C GLN A 375 -3.60 -19.20 -22.18
N MET A 376 -2.27 -19.42 -22.02
CA MET A 376 -1.57 -20.58 -22.60
C MET A 376 -2.04 -21.87 -21.99
N ALA A 377 -2.26 -21.89 -20.67
CA ALA A 377 -2.80 -23.05 -19.94
C ALA A 377 -4.23 -23.42 -20.40
N LYS A 378 -5.06 -22.42 -20.71
CA LYS A 378 -6.42 -22.66 -21.23
C LYS A 378 -6.39 -23.32 -22.61
N GLY A 379 -5.47 -22.88 -23.49
CA GLY A 379 -5.23 -23.53 -24.79
C GLY A 379 -4.74 -24.96 -24.60
N ALA A 380 -3.78 -25.18 -23.70
CA ALA A 380 -3.23 -26.49 -23.41
C ALA A 380 -4.29 -27.45 -22.85
N ALA A 381 -5.18 -27.00 -21.95
CA ALA A 381 -6.26 -27.82 -21.41
C ALA A 381 -7.21 -28.32 -22.51
N ARG A 382 -7.56 -27.46 -23.48
CA ARG A 382 -8.37 -27.87 -24.64
C ARG A 382 -7.67 -28.92 -25.50
N GLU A 383 -6.41 -28.69 -25.86
CA GLU A 383 -5.63 -29.62 -26.67
C GLU A 383 -5.41 -30.97 -25.97
N LEU A 384 -5.18 -30.97 -24.66
CA LEU A 384 -5.09 -32.19 -23.85
C LEU A 384 -6.40 -32.99 -23.89
N ARG A 385 -7.57 -32.32 -23.81
CA ARG A 385 -8.87 -32.97 -23.94
C ARG A 385 -9.08 -33.59 -25.33
N GLU A 386 -8.67 -32.91 -26.39
CA GLU A 386 -8.68 -33.47 -27.74
C GLU A 386 -7.81 -34.74 -27.88
N LYS A 387 -6.76 -34.85 -27.06
CA LYS A 387 -5.88 -36.01 -26.95
C LYS A 387 -6.38 -37.05 -25.92
N GLY A 388 -7.58 -36.91 -25.35
CA GLY A 388 -8.21 -37.84 -24.44
C GLY A 388 -7.81 -37.67 -22.96
N VAL A 389 -7.04 -36.66 -22.60
CA VAL A 389 -6.67 -36.33 -21.21
C VAL A 389 -7.72 -35.42 -20.61
N LYS A 390 -8.35 -35.80 -19.51
CA LYS A 390 -9.31 -34.95 -18.78
C LYS A 390 -8.57 -33.83 -18.02
N ALA A 391 -8.16 -32.81 -18.77
CA ALA A 391 -7.48 -31.66 -18.23
C ALA A 391 -8.44 -30.50 -17.93
N GLY A 392 -8.21 -29.79 -16.84
CA GLY A 392 -8.92 -28.56 -16.49
C GLY A 392 -7.93 -27.46 -16.07
N LEU A 393 -8.42 -26.21 -16.00
CA LEU A 393 -7.64 -25.09 -15.54
C LEU A 393 -8.30 -24.47 -14.30
N PHE A 394 -7.57 -24.44 -13.20
CA PHE A 394 -7.86 -23.64 -12.02
C PHE A 394 -7.06 -22.34 -12.12
N ARG A 395 -7.72 -21.22 -12.28
CA ARG A 395 -7.10 -19.89 -12.37
C ARG A 395 -7.44 -19.07 -11.13
N PRO A 396 -6.51 -18.87 -10.18
CA PRO A 396 -6.74 -17.94 -9.10
C PRO A 396 -6.84 -16.52 -9.65
N ILE A 397 -7.91 -15.82 -9.32
CA ILE A 397 -8.09 -14.37 -9.56
C ILE A 397 -7.57 -13.59 -8.36
N THR A 398 -7.82 -14.07 -7.14
CA THR A 398 -7.13 -13.61 -5.94
C THR A 398 -5.90 -14.48 -5.70
N LEU A 399 -4.74 -13.85 -5.48
CA LEU A 399 -3.53 -14.54 -5.05
C LEU A 399 -3.38 -14.47 -3.52
N TRP A 400 -3.80 -13.37 -2.93
CA TRP A 400 -4.07 -13.29 -1.50
C TRP A 400 -5.43 -12.59 -1.27
N PRO A 401 -6.35 -13.23 -0.54
CA PRO A 401 -6.28 -14.62 -0.06
C PRO A 401 -6.31 -15.61 -1.23
N PHE A 402 -5.54 -16.71 -1.11
CA PHE A 402 -5.57 -17.75 -2.15
C PHE A 402 -6.94 -18.43 -2.15
N PRO A 403 -7.56 -18.67 -3.33
CA PRO A 403 -8.95 -19.15 -3.41
C PRO A 403 -9.06 -20.66 -3.20
N ILE A 404 -8.54 -21.14 -2.08
CA ILE A 404 -8.47 -22.56 -1.73
C ILE A 404 -9.85 -23.20 -1.63
N ARG A 405 -10.87 -22.46 -1.21
CA ARG A 405 -12.26 -22.94 -1.12
C ARG A 405 -12.78 -23.46 -2.45
N HIS A 406 -12.35 -22.86 -3.56
CA HIS A 406 -12.75 -23.30 -4.91
C HIS A 406 -11.92 -24.48 -5.42
N LEU A 407 -10.73 -24.70 -4.87
CA LEU A 407 -9.84 -25.80 -5.24
C LEU A 407 -10.17 -27.10 -4.50
N LEU A 408 -10.50 -27.02 -3.21
CA LEU A 408 -10.72 -28.18 -2.36
C LEU A 408 -11.75 -29.18 -2.92
N PRO A 409 -12.91 -28.78 -3.48
CA PRO A 409 -13.90 -29.71 -4.03
C PRO A 409 -13.40 -30.46 -5.28
N LEU A 410 -12.37 -29.97 -5.96
CA LEU A 410 -11.79 -30.59 -7.15
C LEU A 410 -10.79 -31.69 -6.80
N LEU A 411 -10.04 -31.53 -5.70
CA LEU A 411 -8.91 -32.39 -5.34
C LEU A 411 -9.23 -33.89 -5.25
N PRO A 412 -10.40 -34.36 -4.79
CA PRO A 412 -10.66 -35.80 -4.68
C PRO A 412 -10.59 -36.56 -6.01
N ARG A 413 -10.80 -35.93 -7.14
CA ARG A 413 -10.73 -36.52 -8.47
C ARG A 413 -9.41 -36.20 -9.22
N VAL A 414 -8.72 -35.16 -8.76
CA VAL A 414 -7.47 -34.72 -9.39
C VAL A 414 -6.35 -35.65 -9.00
N ARG A 415 -5.76 -36.27 -9.99
CA ARG A 415 -4.59 -37.16 -9.82
C ARG A 415 -3.27 -36.41 -9.84
N ARG A 416 -3.24 -35.23 -10.46
CA ARG A 416 -2.05 -34.42 -10.63
C ARG A 416 -2.37 -32.94 -10.76
N LEU A 417 -1.58 -32.12 -10.13
CA LEU A 417 -1.54 -30.66 -10.33
C LEU A 417 -0.36 -30.32 -11.24
N VAL A 418 -0.57 -29.40 -12.20
CA VAL A 418 0.49 -28.86 -13.07
C VAL A 418 0.50 -27.35 -12.90
N VAL A 419 1.46 -26.82 -12.17
CA VAL A 419 1.59 -25.36 -11.98
C VAL A 419 2.33 -24.77 -13.17
N VAL A 420 1.72 -23.76 -13.82
CA VAL A 420 2.27 -23.05 -14.97
C VAL A 420 2.48 -21.60 -14.61
N GLU A 421 3.72 -21.16 -14.61
CA GLU A 421 4.06 -19.81 -14.17
C GLU A 421 5.28 -19.23 -14.89
N ALA A 422 5.27 -17.90 -15.04
CA ALA A 422 6.40 -17.12 -15.48
C ALA A 422 7.22 -16.61 -14.27
N SER A 423 7.59 -17.53 -13.40
CA SER A 423 8.44 -17.31 -12.23
C SER A 423 9.09 -18.62 -11.78
N ASN A 424 10.01 -18.56 -10.83
CA ASN A 424 10.66 -19.75 -10.30
C ASN A 424 9.93 -20.28 -9.06
N GLY A 425 8.66 -20.64 -9.19
CA GLY A 425 7.89 -21.32 -8.15
C GLY A 425 7.10 -20.40 -7.22
N GLN A 426 6.94 -19.13 -7.54
CA GLN A 426 6.23 -18.20 -6.63
C GLN A 426 4.72 -18.50 -6.52
N LEU A 427 4.07 -18.87 -7.64
CA LEU A 427 2.67 -19.30 -7.61
C LEU A 427 2.53 -20.67 -6.96
N GLU A 428 3.48 -21.60 -7.20
CA GLU A 428 3.48 -22.91 -6.53
C GLU A 428 3.61 -22.78 -5.02
N ASP A 429 4.46 -21.88 -4.52
CA ASP A 429 4.62 -21.62 -3.08
C ASP A 429 3.29 -21.17 -2.44
N GLU A 430 2.53 -20.28 -3.11
CA GLU A 430 1.21 -19.86 -2.64
C GLU A 430 0.21 -21.02 -2.61
N LEU A 431 0.20 -21.85 -3.66
CA LEU A 431 -0.63 -23.05 -3.72
C LEU A 431 -0.29 -24.04 -2.61
N ARG A 432 1.02 -24.34 -2.41
CA ARG A 432 1.46 -25.27 -1.37
C ARG A 432 1.09 -24.81 0.03
N LEU A 433 1.25 -23.54 0.30
CA LEU A 433 0.89 -22.96 1.59
C LEU A 433 -0.62 -22.98 1.81
N ALA A 434 -1.42 -22.69 0.78
CA ALA A 434 -2.87 -22.74 0.86
C ALA A 434 -3.36 -24.19 1.13
N LEU A 435 -2.79 -25.18 0.45
CA LEU A 435 -3.07 -26.60 0.70
C LEU A 435 -2.70 -27.02 2.14
N SER A 436 -1.53 -26.56 2.63
CA SER A 436 -1.08 -26.84 4.00
C SER A 436 -2.03 -26.22 5.04
N HIS A 437 -2.40 -24.97 4.89
CA HIS A 437 -3.32 -24.29 5.81
C HIS A 437 -4.75 -24.88 5.77
N ALA A 438 -5.15 -25.47 4.64
CA ALA A 438 -6.40 -26.19 4.52
C ALA A 438 -6.33 -27.63 5.05
N ASN A 439 -5.22 -28.03 5.69
CA ASN A 439 -4.99 -29.38 6.23
C ASN A 439 -5.09 -30.50 5.17
N VAL A 440 -4.70 -30.23 3.92
CA VAL A 440 -4.61 -31.25 2.88
C VAL A 440 -3.32 -32.04 3.08
N HIS A 441 -3.40 -33.15 3.82
CA HIS A 441 -2.21 -33.95 4.21
C HIS A 441 -1.55 -34.71 3.06
N ALA A 442 -2.32 -35.09 2.05
CA ALA A 442 -1.85 -35.82 0.87
C ALA A 442 -2.35 -35.14 -0.42
N PRO A 443 -1.81 -33.98 -0.79
CA PRO A 443 -2.19 -33.32 -2.02
C PRO A 443 -1.76 -34.15 -3.24
N PRO A 444 -2.47 -34.04 -4.38
CA PRO A 444 -2.00 -34.64 -5.62
C PRO A 444 -0.57 -34.21 -5.93
N PRO A 445 0.26 -35.08 -6.53
CA PRO A 445 1.61 -34.71 -6.94
C PRO A 445 1.61 -33.44 -7.80
N ILE A 446 2.52 -32.52 -7.49
CA ILE A 446 2.66 -31.23 -8.19
C ILE A 446 3.81 -31.35 -9.19
N ALA A 447 3.49 -31.15 -10.46
CA ALA A 447 4.46 -30.92 -11.52
C ALA A 447 4.41 -29.44 -11.92
N HIS A 448 5.40 -29.00 -12.68
CA HIS A 448 5.48 -27.60 -13.06
C HIS A 448 6.04 -27.39 -14.46
N VAL A 449 5.59 -26.29 -15.10
CA VAL A 449 6.18 -25.67 -16.27
C VAL A 449 6.54 -24.24 -15.88
N ARG A 450 7.84 -23.95 -15.79
CA ARG A 450 8.37 -22.69 -15.30
C ARG A 450 9.21 -22.01 -16.36
N ARG A 451 8.99 -20.72 -16.55
CA ARG A 451 9.86 -19.81 -17.29
C ARG A 451 10.11 -18.59 -16.44
N PHE A 452 11.18 -17.89 -16.67
CA PHE A 452 11.56 -16.68 -15.92
C PHE A 452 12.48 -15.81 -16.78
N GLY A 453 12.85 -14.62 -16.28
CA GLY A 453 13.69 -13.68 -17.01
C GLY A 453 13.02 -13.07 -18.26
N GLY A 454 11.69 -12.98 -18.25
CA GLY A 454 10.93 -12.38 -19.34
C GLY A 454 10.44 -13.36 -20.41
N VAL A 455 10.62 -14.65 -20.22
CA VAL A 455 10.11 -15.71 -21.11
C VAL A 455 8.80 -16.26 -20.53
N LEU A 456 7.76 -16.35 -21.37
CA LEU A 456 6.48 -16.94 -20.99
C LEU A 456 6.44 -18.44 -21.33
N PRO A 457 5.83 -19.29 -20.48
CA PRO A 457 5.50 -20.67 -20.82
C PRO A 457 4.66 -20.72 -22.08
N GLN A 458 4.97 -21.64 -23.01
CA GLN A 458 4.22 -21.83 -24.23
C GLN A 458 3.21 -22.96 -24.09
N GLN A 459 2.10 -22.89 -24.82
CA GLN A 459 1.05 -23.91 -24.80
C GLN A 459 1.63 -25.33 -25.05
N GLN A 460 2.51 -25.46 -26.05
CA GLN A 460 3.11 -26.74 -26.42
C GLN A 460 3.92 -27.35 -25.26
N GLU A 461 4.70 -26.55 -24.52
CA GLU A 461 5.46 -27.02 -23.36
C GLU A 461 4.56 -27.57 -22.26
N ILE A 462 3.38 -26.96 -22.07
CA ILE A 462 2.39 -27.40 -21.08
C ILE A 462 1.80 -28.77 -21.50
N VAL A 463 1.43 -28.88 -22.78
CA VAL A 463 0.90 -30.12 -23.36
C VAL A 463 1.92 -31.24 -23.26
N GLU A 464 3.15 -31.04 -23.73
CA GLU A 464 4.22 -32.02 -23.68
C GLU A 464 4.53 -32.48 -22.25
N ARG A 465 4.57 -31.53 -21.31
CA ARG A 465 4.80 -31.86 -19.90
C ARG A 465 3.67 -32.71 -19.31
N ALA A 466 2.41 -32.36 -19.58
CA ALA A 466 1.26 -33.13 -19.09
C ALA A 466 1.20 -34.52 -19.71
N MET A 467 1.43 -34.66 -21.02
CA MET A 467 1.47 -35.96 -21.73
C MET A 467 2.59 -36.87 -21.22
N ALA A 468 3.82 -36.36 -21.09
CA ALA A 468 4.95 -37.14 -20.57
C ALA A 468 4.69 -37.67 -19.14
N LEU A 469 3.90 -36.96 -18.35
CA LEU A 469 3.49 -37.40 -17.02
C LEU A 469 2.40 -38.49 -17.03
N GLU A 470 1.57 -38.55 -18.07
CA GLU A 470 0.58 -39.62 -18.25
C GLU A 470 1.25 -40.88 -18.81
N GLU A 471 2.18 -40.74 -19.77
CA GLU A 471 2.96 -41.85 -20.35
C GLU A 471 3.84 -42.55 -19.33
N ALA A 472 4.51 -41.80 -18.44
CA ALA A 472 5.36 -42.38 -17.37
C ALA A 472 4.57 -43.23 -16.36
N ARG A 473 3.25 -43.27 -16.47
CA ARG A 473 2.35 -43.99 -15.59
C ARG A 473 1.73 -45.24 -16.26
N ALA A 474 1.64 -45.25 -17.59
CA ALA A 474 1.13 -46.41 -18.36
C ALA A 474 2.19 -47.53 -18.42
#